data_1eb53e283dde49b35c27048bc7a5e18d
#
_entry.id   1eb53e283dde49b35c27048bc7a5e18d
#
_cell.length_a   1.000
_cell.length_b   1.000
_cell.length_c   1.000
_cell.angle_alpha   90.00
_cell.angle_beta   90.00
_cell.angle_gamma   90.00
#
_symmetry.space_group_name_H-M   'P 1'
#
loop_
_entity.id
_entity.type
_entity.pdbx_description
1 polymer ?
#
loop_
_entity_poly.entity_id
_entity_poly.type
_entity_poly.pdbx_seq_one_letter_code
_entity_poly.pdbx_strand_id
1 'polypeptide(L)'
;VIGVVGVNVESVIFANNILWPDVPTNRELKKSDEEKYAIFLSDLHVGSSKFLPEDFDKFLKWINGDLGNEQQRSISKNVDYIFIAGDLVDGCGIYPEQDKELLTKDVYQQYRDCAKLLEQIPEHIPLIICPGNHDALRISEPQPQLSKDYAKPLHDMNNVVMVSNPSMVNINST
;
A
#
# COMPACT_ATOMS: atom_id res chain seq x y z
N VAL A 1 -12.38 7.29 -12.64
CA VAL A 1 -13.83 7.30 -12.95
C VAL A 1 -14.05 8.16 -14.17
N ILE A 2 -14.80 7.67 -15.15
CA ILE A 2 -15.22 8.42 -16.34
C ILE A 2 -16.74 8.41 -16.46
N GLY A 3 -17.33 9.42 -17.06
CA GLY A 3 -18.73 9.41 -17.49
C GLY A 3 -18.84 8.80 -18.89
N VAL A 4 -19.88 8.00 -19.12
CA VAL A 4 -20.16 7.46 -20.44
C VAL A 4 -21.58 7.85 -20.84
N VAL A 5 -21.71 8.47 -22.02
CA VAL A 5 -23.00 8.75 -22.65
C VAL A 5 -23.18 7.76 -23.80
N GLY A 6 -24.25 6.99 -23.77
CA GLY A 6 -24.48 5.96 -24.77
C GLY A 6 -25.81 5.25 -24.59
N VAL A 7 -26.03 4.20 -25.39
CA VAL A 7 -27.23 3.36 -25.34
C VAL A 7 -26.89 2.05 -24.64
N ASN A 8 -27.69 1.67 -23.65
CA ASN A 8 -27.59 0.39 -22.98
C ASN A 8 -28.46 -0.67 -23.70
N VAL A 9 -27.84 -1.76 -24.13
CA VAL A 9 -28.51 -2.91 -24.72
C VAL A 9 -27.99 -4.17 -24.05
N GLU A 10 -28.83 -4.92 -23.37
CA GLU A 10 -28.49 -6.23 -22.76
C GLU A 10 -27.22 -6.20 -21.89
N SER A 11 -27.11 -5.19 -21.01
CA SER A 11 -25.95 -5.01 -20.11
C SER A 11 -24.65 -4.56 -20.80
N VAL A 12 -24.70 -4.20 -22.08
CA VAL A 12 -23.58 -3.60 -22.82
C VAL A 12 -23.92 -2.14 -23.11
N ILE A 13 -22.99 -1.23 -22.82
CA ILE A 13 -23.14 0.19 -23.14
C ILE A 13 -22.38 0.49 -24.44
N PHE A 14 -23.13 0.88 -25.46
CA PHE A 14 -22.58 1.42 -26.70
C PHE A 14 -22.29 2.92 -26.50
N ALA A 15 -21.04 3.24 -26.23
CA ALA A 15 -20.62 4.59 -25.89
C ALA A 15 -20.64 5.51 -27.13
N ASN A 16 -21.40 6.59 -27.08
CA ASN A 16 -21.39 7.64 -28.10
C ASN A 16 -20.39 8.74 -27.72
N ASN A 17 -20.19 8.97 -26.41
CA ASN A 17 -19.24 9.95 -25.89
C ASN A 17 -18.68 9.52 -24.55
N ILE A 18 -17.44 9.93 -24.28
CA ILE A 18 -16.75 9.73 -22.99
C ILE A 18 -16.52 11.09 -22.37
N LEU A 19 -17.00 11.26 -21.14
CA LEU A 19 -16.80 12.46 -20.34
C LEU A 19 -15.64 12.19 -19.36
N TRP A 20 -14.55 12.91 -19.57
CA TRP A 20 -13.43 12.89 -18.64
C TRP A 20 -13.72 13.78 -17.43
N PRO A 21 -13.38 13.34 -16.21
CA PRO A 21 -13.50 14.21 -15.05
C PRO A 21 -12.56 15.40 -15.21
N ASP A 22 -13.09 16.59 -14.99
CA ASP A 22 -12.26 17.78 -14.95
C ASP A 22 -11.68 17.98 -13.55
N VAL A 23 -10.50 18.59 -13.48
CA VAL A 23 -9.86 18.92 -12.21
C VAL A 23 -10.40 20.24 -11.72
N PRO A 24 -11.02 20.32 -10.53
CA PRO A 24 -11.49 21.58 -9.99
C PRO A 24 -10.31 22.54 -9.76
N THR A 25 -10.21 23.59 -10.58
CA THR A 25 -9.12 24.58 -10.49
C THR A 25 -9.42 25.71 -9.49
N ASN A 26 -10.65 25.75 -8.95
CA ASN A 26 -11.13 26.78 -8.03
C ASN A 26 -11.11 26.35 -6.55
N ARG A 27 -10.53 25.21 -6.23
CA ARG A 27 -10.38 24.76 -4.83
C ARG A 27 -9.09 25.31 -4.25
N GLU A 28 -9.21 25.97 -3.11
CA GLU A 28 -8.04 26.29 -2.31
C GLU A 28 -7.36 25.03 -1.80
N LEU A 29 -6.03 25.01 -1.84
CA LEU A 29 -5.25 23.94 -1.27
C LEU A 29 -5.38 23.98 0.24
N LYS A 30 -6.00 22.96 0.82
CA LYS A 30 -6.04 22.80 2.26
C LYS A 30 -4.65 22.45 2.76
N LYS A 31 -4.21 23.10 3.82
CA LYS A 31 -2.90 22.90 4.45
C LYS A 31 -3.08 22.65 5.92
N SER A 32 -2.20 21.84 6.51
CA SER A 32 -2.07 21.73 7.95
C SER A 32 -1.32 22.97 8.51
N ASP A 33 -1.65 23.36 9.73
CA ASP A 33 -0.92 24.40 10.46
C ASP A 33 0.43 23.87 10.98
N GLU A 34 0.59 22.55 11.07
CA GLU A 34 1.81 21.88 11.48
C GLU A 34 2.47 21.17 10.31
N GLU A 35 3.81 21.15 10.32
CA GLU A 35 4.59 20.38 9.34
C GLU A 35 4.52 18.90 9.69
N LYS A 36 3.87 18.11 8.81
CA LYS A 36 3.67 16.68 8.95
C LYS A 36 4.07 15.97 7.66
N TYR A 37 4.47 14.71 7.80
CA TYR A 37 4.94 13.91 6.69
C TYR A 37 4.09 12.66 6.52
N ALA A 38 3.88 12.27 5.26
CA ALA A 38 3.39 10.97 4.88
C ALA A 38 4.47 10.24 4.05
N ILE A 39 4.70 8.98 4.38
CA ILE A 39 5.64 8.13 3.64
C ILE A 39 4.86 7.26 2.68
N PHE A 40 5.37 7.09 1.47
CA PHE A 40 4.85 6.16 0.48
C PHE A 40 5.90 5.09 0.20
N LEU A 41 5.51 3.84 0.39
CA LEU A 41 6.29 2.64 0.09
C LEU A 41 5.51 1.77 -0.89
N SER A 42 6.22 0.95 -1.65
CA SER A 42 5.65 -0.12 -2.48
C SER A 42 6.68 -1.22 -2.70
N ASP A 43 6.24 -2.33 -3.29
CA ASP A 43 7.12 -3.36 -3.84
C ASP A 43 8.13 -3.93 -2.81
N LEU A 44 7.65 -4.28 -1.62
CA LEU A 44 8.48 -4.89 -0.61
C LEU A 44 8.91 -6.30 -1.02
N HIS A 45 8.02 -7.07 -1.68
CA HIS A 45 8.29 -8.42 -2.17
C HIS A 45 8.88 -9.35 -1.11
N VAL A 46 8.32 -9.33 0.11
CA VAL A 46 8.76 -10.21 1.19
C VAL A 46 8.62 -11.66 0.77
N GLY A 47 9.68 -12.44 0.94
CA GLY A 47 9.78 -13.83 0.48
C GLY A 47 10.59 -14.02 -0.79
N SER A 48 10.89 -12.95 -1.52
CA SER A 48 11.79 -12.96 -2.67
C SER A 48 13.27 -12.96 -2.24
N SER A 49 14.13 -13.58 -3.03
CA SER A 49 15.58 -13.45 -2.91
C SER A 49 16.09 -12.05 -3.24
N LYS A 50 15.23 -11.21 -3.84
CA LYS A 50 15.52 -9.82 -4.20
C LYS A 50 15.04 -8.81 -3.15
N PHE A 51 14.33 -9.25 -2.12
CA PHE A 51 14.03 -8.41 -0.97
C PHE A 51 15.33 -7.85 -0.36
N LEU A 52 15.33 -6.60 0.06
CA LEU A 52 16.47 -5.89 0.59
C LEU A 52 16.36 -5.73 2.11
N PRO A 53 16.62 -6.77 2.92
CA PRO A 53 16.37 -6.74 4.35
C PRO A 53 17.21 -5.70 5.10
N GLU A 54 18.47 -5.49 4.67
CA GLU A 54 19.37 -4.52 5.31
C GLU A 54 18.92 -3.07 5.07
N ASP A 55 18.36 -2.77 3.89
CA ASP A 55 17.88 -1.43 3.60
C ASP A 55 16.53 -1.17 4.27
N PHE A 56 15.68 -2.19 4.37
CA PHE A 56 14.45 -2.09 5.14
C PHE A 56 14.72 -1.94 6.65
N ASP A 57 15.73 -2.62 7.20
CA ASP A 57 16.17 -2.44 8.59
C ASP A 57 16.68 -1.00 8.86
N LYS A 58 17.39 -0.40 7.91
CA LYS A 58 17.78 1.02 8.00
C LYS A 58 16.56 1.94 8.04
N PHE A 59 15.54 1.65 7.21
CA PHE A 59 14.28 2.38 7.25
C PHE A 59 13.59 2.22 8.61
N LEU A 60 13.51 1.01 9.16
CA LEU A 60 12.92 0.75 10.47
C LEU A 60 13.66 1.50 11.58
N LYS A 61 15.00 1.48 11.58
CA LYS A 61 15.80 2.25 12.53
C LYS A 61 15.58 3.75 12.41
N TRP A 62 15.47 4.25 11.18
CA TRP A 62 15.21 5.67 10.95
C TRP A 62 13.83 6.10 11.43
N ILE A 63 12.78 5.35 11.12
CA ILE A 63 11.41 5.70 11.56
C ILE A 63 11.24 5.64 13.08
N ASN A 64 12.02 4.77 13.74
CA ASN A 64 12.08 4.68 15.21
C ASN A 64 12.99 5.77 15.85
N GLY A 65 13.69 6.57 15.04
CA GLY A 65 14.58 7.63 15.51
C GLY A 65 15.98 7.19 15.93
N ASP A 66 16.32 5.91 15.68
CA ASP A 66 17.61 5.30 16.07
C ASP A 66 18.72 5.58 15.04
N LEU A 67 18.35 5.97 13.81
CA LEU A 67 19.28 6.26 12.71
C LEU A 67 19.02 7.65 12.13
N GLY A 68 20.07 8.26 11.60
CA GLY A 68 20.02 9.53 10.88
C GLY A 68 20.62 10.70 11.66
N ASN A 69 20.87 11.79 10.93
CA ASN A 69 21.29 13.07 11.52
C ASN A 69 20.09 13.76 12.21
N GLU A 70 20.34 14.92 12.83
CA GLU A 70 19.32 15.66 13.58
C GLU A 70 18.10 16.04 12.71
N GLN A 71 18.33 16.50 11.48
CA GLN A 71 17.27 16.83 10.53
C GLN A 71 16.45 15.61 10.14
N GLN A 72 17.10 14.49 9.82
CA GLN A 72 16.42 13.25 9.47
C GLN A 72 15.58 12.70 10.62
N ARG A 73 16.08 12.78 11.85
CA ARG A 73 15.32 12.40 13.05
C ARG A 73 14.18 13.36 13.37
N SER A 74 14.33 14.64 13.05
CA SER A 74 13.22 15.59 13.13
C SER A 74 12.10 15.24 12.15
N ILE A 75 12.44 14.84 10.93
CA ILE A 75 11.45 14.38 9.93
C ILE A 75 10.75 13.11 10.42
N SER A 76 11.49 12.08 10.87
CA SER A 76 10.88 10.81 11.31
C SER A 76 9.88 10.99 12.45
N LYS A 77 10.14 11.92 13.37
CA LYS A 77 9.23 12.25 14.49
C LYS A 77 7.91 12.90 14.05
N ASN A 78 7.90 13.52 12.88
CA ASN A 78 6.74 14.22 12.32
C ASN A 78 6.04 13.38 11.22
N VAL A 79 6.38 12.10 11.10
CA VAL A 79 5.66 11.17 10.22
C VAL A 79 4.35 10.75 10.89
N ASP A 80 3.24 11.11 10.27
CA ASP A 80 1.90 10.81 10.78
C ASP A 80 1.25 9.62 10.05
N TYR A 81 1.71 9.27 8.84
CA TYR A 81 1.11 8.21 8.01
C TYR A 81 2.16 7.48 7.18
N ILE A 82 1.96 6.19 6.98
CA ILE A 82 2.70 5.40 5.98
C ILE A 82 1.69 4.73 5.06
N PHE A 83 1.83 4.95 3.76
CA PHE A 83 1.06 4.30 2.71
C PHE A 83 1.92 3.21 2.07
N ILE A 84 1.37 2.02 1.93
CA ILE A 84 2.03 0.92 1.22
C ILE A 84 1.18 0.56 0.01
N ALA A 85 1.71 0.91 -1.17
CA ALA A 85 1.01 0.82 -2.44
C ALA A 85 1.25 -0.53 -3.13
N GLY A 86 0.90 -1.61 -2.43
CA GLY A 86 0.89 -2.97 -2.98
C GLY A 86 2.24 -3.69 -2.96
N ASP A 87 2.19 -4.94 -3.40
CA ASP A 87 3.30 -5.89 -3.51
C ASP A 87 4.07 -6.05 -2.19
N LEU A 88 3.31 -6.29 -1.11
CA LEU A 88 3.89 -6.55 0.21
C LEU A 88 4.70 -7.84 0.21
N VAL A 89 4.19 -8.84 -0.48
CA VAL A 89 4.82 -10.15 -0.62
C VAL A 89 5.14 -10.43 -2.08
N ASP A 90 6.07 -11.35 -2.33
CA ASP A 90 6.38 -11.75 -3.70
C ASP A 90 5.27 -12.62 -4.31
N GLY A 91 4.44 -13.23 -3.47
CA GLY A 91 3.43 -14.17 -3.90
C GLY A 91 4.00 -15.52 -4.30
N CYS A 92 3.17 -16.38 -4.87
CA CYS A 92 3.57 -17.69 -5.35
C CYS A 92 2.83 -18.00 -6.66
N GLY A 93 3.58 -18.29 -7.75
CA GLY A 93 3.02 -18.64 -9.05
C GLY A 93 2.49 -17.44 -9.86
N ILE A 94 3.04 -16.26 -9.62
CA ILE A 94 2.66 -15.03 -10.32
C ILE A 94 3.19 -15.03 -11.77
N TYR A 95 4.40 -15.57 -11.97
CA TYR A 95 5.04 -15.68 -13.28
C TYR A 95 5.83 -16.99 -13.42
N PRO A 96 6.14 -17.40 -14.66
CA PRO A 96 6.91 -18.63 -14.89
C PRO A 96 8.27 -18.62 -14.20
N GLU A 97 8.65 -19.74 -13.58
CA GLU A 97 9.93 -19.96 -12.91
C GLU A 97 10.18 -19.10 -11.63
N GLN A 98 9.18 -18.38 -11.14
CA GLN A 98 9.28 -17.58 -9.91
C GLN A 98 9.78 -18.40 -8.71
N ASP A 99 9.47 -19.68 -8.66
CA ASP A 99 9.89 -20.60 -7.59
C ASP A 99 11.40 -20.65 -7.39
N LYS A 100 12.20 -20.29 -8.41
CA LYS A 100 13.67 -20.20 -8.34
C LYS A 100 14.14 -18.91 -7.63
N GLU A 101 13.29 -17.90 -7.58
CA GLU A 101 13.59 -16.61 -6.95
C GLU A 101 12.97 -16.48 -5.55
N LEU A 102 12.11 -17.42 -5.13
CA LEU A 102 11.50 -17.43 -3.82
C LEU A 102 12.40 -18.07 -2.75
N LEU A 103 12.71 -17.31 -1.71
CA LEU A 103 13.27 -17.83 -0.46
C LEU A 103 12.20 -18.48 0.40
N THR A 104 10.98 -17.91 0.39
CA THR A 104 9.81 -18.42 1.10
C THR A 104 8.73 -18.79 0.09
N LYS A 105 8.48 -20.10 -0.09
CA LYS A 105 7.53 -20.63 -1.09
C LYS A 105 6.10 -20.82 -0.56
N ASP A 106 5.81 -20.34 0.64
CA ASP A 106 4.50 -20.36 1.29
C ASP A 106 3.99 -18.92 1.45
N VAL A 107 2.93 -18.56 0.74
CA VAL A 107 2.36 -17.22 0.77
C VAL A 107 1.88 -16.82 2.17
N TYR A 108 1.35 -17.75 2.96
CA TYR A 108 0.96 -17.47 4.34
C TYR A 108 2.18 -17.13 5.21
N GLN A 109 3.32 -17.80 4.96
CA GLN A 109 4.55 -17.48 5.66
C GLN A 109 5.09 -16.12 5.23
N GLN A 110 5.01 -15.78 3.93
CA GLN A 110 5.39 -14.46 3.43
C GLN A 110 4.60 -13.34 4.16
N TYR A 111 3.28 -13.48 4.33
CA TYR A 111 2.48 -12.50 5.08
C TYR A 111 2.83 -12.47 6.57
N ARG A 112 3.14 -13.60 7.19
CA ARG A 112 3.63 -13.63 8.58
C ARG A 112 4.95 -12.90 8.73
N ASP A 113 5.85 -13.08 7.80
CA ASP A 113 7.16 -12.43 7.84
C ASP A 113 7.05 -10.93 7.50
N CYS A 114 6.18 -10.55 6.57
CA CYS A 114 5.85 -9.15 6.29
C CYS A 114 5.27 -8.45 7.54
N ALA A 115 4.32 -9.08 8.23
CA ALA A 115 3.74 -8.53 9.45
C ALA A 115 4.81 -8.29 10.54
N LYS A 116 5.72 -9.24 10.76
CA LYS A 116 6.84 -9.08 11.72
C LYS A 116 7.76 -7.90 11.38
N LEU A 117 7.91 -7.60 10.10
CA LEU A 117 8.68 -6.42 9.68
C LEU A 117 7.90 -5.14 9.98
N LEU A 118 6.62 -5.09 9.64
CA LEU A 118 5.78 -3.91 9.82
C LEU A 118 5.42 -3.64 11.28
N GLU A 119 5.35 -4.67 12.14
CA GLU A 119 5.18 -4.54 13.61
C GLU A 119 6.30 -3.73 14.29
N GLN A 120 7.46 -3.58 13.64
CA GLN A 120 8.55 -2.78 14.16
C GLN A 120 8.37 -1.28 13.90
N ILE A 121 7.39 -0.89 13.09
CA ILE A 121 7.01 0.52 12.91
C ILE A 121 6.23 0.98 14.14
N PRO A 122 6.47 2.22 14.64
CA PRO A 122 5.76 2.72 15.81
C PRO A 122 4.24 2.62 15.68
N GLU A 123 3.55 2.06 16.67
CA GLU A 123 2.11 1.77 16.63
C GLU A 123 1.24 3.03 16.45
N HIS A 124 1.75 4.19 16.83
CA HIS A 124 1.03 5.46 16.65
C HIS A 124 0.97 5.93 15.19
N ILE A 125 1.72 5.30 14.28
CA ILE A 125 1.71 5.63 12.84
C ILE A 125 0.76 4.68 12.12
N PRO A 126 -0.37 5.14 11.59
CA PRO A 126 -1.26 4.33 10.76
C PRO A 126 -0.57 3.87 9.47
N LEU A 127 -0.72 2.59 9.16
CA LEU A 127 -0.27 1.95 7.93
C LEU A 127 -1.48 1.75 7.01
N ILE A 128 -1.58 2.54 5.97
CA ILE A 128 -2.64 2.42 4.97
C ILE A 128 -2.13 1.53 3.83
N ILE A 129 -2.74 0.36 3.66
CA ILE A 129 -2.23 -0.67 2.76
C ILE A 129 -3.27 -1.00 1.70
N CYS A 130 -2.93 -0.81 0.43
CA CYS A 130 -3.67 -1.38 -0.69
C CYS A 130 -2.91 -2.57 -1.29
N PRO A 131 -3.60 -3.49 -1.98
CA PRO A 131 -2.94 -4.61 -2.64
C PRO A 131 -2.24 -4.21 -3.95
N GLY A 132 -1.25 -5.02 -4.34
CA GLY A 132 -0.62 -5.01 -5.65
C GLY A 132 -0.93 -6.28 -6.44
N ASN A 133 -0.24 -6.48 -7.55
CA ASN A 133 -0.46 -7.65 -8.43
C ASN A 133 0.24 -8.93 -7.95
N HIS A 134 1.21 -8.84 -7.05
CA HIS A 134 1.87 -9.98 -6.41
C HIS A 134 1.13 -10.48 -5.16
N ASP A 135 0.29 -9.65 -4.58
CA ASP A 135 -0.47 -10.01 -3.40
C ASP A 135 -1.55 -11.06 -3.69
N ALA A 136 -1.94 -11.84 -2.64
CA ALA A 136 -2.82 -13.00 -2.78
C ALA A 136 -4.29 -12.62 -3.03
N LEU A 137 -4.57 -12.08 -4.21
CA LEU A 137 -5.92 -11.77 -4.68
C LEU A 137 -5.95 -11.69 -6.22
N ARG A 138 -7.11 -11.29 -6.79
CA ARG A 138 -7.23 -11.12 -8.25
C ARG A 138 -6.35 -9.98 -8.75
N ILE A 139 -5.74 -10.18 -9.92
CA ILE A 139 -4.87 -9.18 -10.57
C ILE A 139 -5.68 -8.01 -11.14
N SER A 140 -6.90 -8.28 -11.64
CA SER A 140 -7.72 -7.28 -12.31
C SER A 140 -8.33 -6.26 -11.34
N GLU A 141 -8.23 -4.99 -11.70
CA GLU A 141 -8.88 -3.88 -10.98
C GLU A 141 -10.39 -3.76 -11.30
N PRO A 142 -11.16 -3.29 -10.34
CA PRO A 142 -10.78 -2.88 -8.99
C PRO A 142 -10.45 -4.10 -8.11
N GLN A 143 -9.33 -4.01 -7.37
CA GLN A 143 -8.95 -5.06 -6.43
C GLN A 143 -9.60 -4.79 -5.06
N PRO A 144 -10.20 -5.80 -4.41
CA PRO A 144 -10.67 -5.66 -3.04
C PRO A 144 -9.48 -5.51 -2.08
N GLN A 145 -9.73 -5.14 -0.84
CA GLN A 145 -8.69 -5.22 0.21
C GLN A 145 -8.19 -6.67 0.36
N LEU A 146 -6.98 -6.82 0.89
CA LEU A 146 -6.39 -8.14 1.18
C LEU A 146 -7.31 -8.94 2.12
N SER A 147 -7.52 -10.22 1.78
CA SER A 147 -8.36 -11.11 2.60
C SER A 147 -7.67 -11.48 3.91
N LYS A 148 -8.48 -11.57 4.97
CA LYS A 148 -8.04 -12.15 6.26
C LYS A 148 -7.58 -13.60 6.13
N ASP A 149 -8.01 -14.33 5.11
CA ASP A 149 -7.59 -15.71 4.90
C ASP A 149 -6.09 -15.82 4.65
N TYR A 150 -5.51 -14.85 3.96
CA TYR A 150 -4.08 -14.81 3.64
C TYR A 150 -3.30 -13.87 4.57
N ALA A 151 -3.79 -12.66 4.75
CA ALA A 151 -3.10 -11.57 5.42
C ALA A 151 -3.58 -11.35 6.88
N LYS A 152 -4.08 -12.40 7.55
CA LYS A 152 -4.57 -12.30 8.93
C LYS A 152 -3.59 -11.58 9.87
N PRO A 153 -2.28 -11.86 9.88
CA PRO A 153 -1.36 -11.17 10.79
C PRO A 153 -1.36 -9.65 10.61
N LEU A 154 -1.49 -9.16 9.38
CA LEU A 154 -1.58 -7.72 9.10
C LEU A 154 -2.92 -7.14 9.58
N HIS A 155 -4.02 -7.87 9.44
CA HIS A 155 -5.33 -7.46 9.95
C HIS A 155 -5.42 -7.43 11.48
N ASP A 156 -4.58 -8.20 12.16
CA ASP A 156 -4.53 -8.26 13.63
C ASP A 156 -3.72 -7.08 14.22
N MET A 157 -2.98 -6.32 13.40
CA MET A 157 -2.26 -5.11 13.83
C MET A 157 -3.22 -3.94 14.03
N ASN A 158 -3.11 -3.24 15.16
CA ASN A 158 -4.02 -2.15 15.53
C ASN A 158 -3.90 -0.91 14.63
N ASN A 159 -2.72 -0.67 14.08
CA ASN A 159 -2.42 0.51 13.26
C ASN A 159 -2.53 0.26 11.75
N VAL A 160 -2.97 -0.91 11.31
CA VAL A 160 -3.15 -1.25 9.90
C VAL A 160 -4.57 -0.94 9.44
N VAL A 161 -4.69 -0.20 8.34
CA VAL A 161 -5.93 0.08 7.62
C VAL A 161 -5.83 -0.50 6.21
N MET A 162 -6.57 -1.58 5.96
CA MET A 162 -6.64 -2.19 4.63
C MET A 162 -7.62 -1.43 3.74
N VAL A 163 -7.18 -1.09 2.54
CA VAL A 163 -8.01 -0.43 1.53
C VAL A 163 -7.98 -1.22 0.22
N SER A 164 -8.93 -0.92 -0.67
CA SER A 164 -8.99 -1.47 -2.03
C SER A 164 -8.02 -0.76 -2.97
N ASN A 165 -7.83 -1.31 -4.16
CA ASN A 165 -7.12 -0.63 -5.25
C ASN A 165 -8.05 -0.53 -6.49
N PRO A 166 -8.42 0.69 -6.95
CA PRO A 166 -8.09 1.99 -6.34
C PRO A 166 -8.90 2.28 -5.06
N SER A 167 -8.41 3.21 -4.25
CA SER A 167 -9.12 3.72 -3.08
C SER A 167 -8.91 5.21 -2.89
N MET A 168 -9.78 5.82 -2.09
CA MET A 168 -9.65 7.20 -1.67
C MET A 168 -9.56 7.23 -0.15
N VAL A 169 -8.56 7.92 0.37
CA VAL A 169 -8.32 8.05 1.80
C VAL A 169 -8.44 9.53 2.19
N ASN A 170 -9.22 9.80 3.22
CA ASN A 170 -9.34 11.13 3.80
C ASN A 170 -8.40 11.23 5.00
N ILE A 171 -7.49 12.19 4.97
CA ILE A 171 -6.49 12.45 6.01
C ILE A 171 -6.82 13.76 6.70
N ASN A 172 -6.93 13.74 8.04
CA ASN A 172 -7.17 14.93 8.87
C ASN A 172 -8.38 15.75 8.42
N SER A 173 -9.42 15.09 7.89
CA SER A 173 -10.64 15.74 7.38
C SER A 173 -10.40 16.77 6.25
N THR A 174 -9.29 16.61 5.52
CA THR A 174 -8.93 17.49 4.39
C THR A 174 -9.23 16.86 3.04
#